data_b2596311f3cf6c2086f4efa601181027
#
_entry.id   b2596311f3cf6c2086f4efa601181027
#
_cell.length_a   1.000
_cell.length_b   1.000
_cell.length_c   1.000
_cell.angle_alpha   90.00
_cell.angle_beta   90.00
_cell.angle_gamma   90.00
#
_symmetry.space_group_name_H-M   'P 1'
#
loop_
_entity.id
_entity.type
_entity.pdbx_description
1 polymer ?
#
loop_
_entity_poly.entity_id
_entity_poly.type
_entity_poly.pdbx_seq_one_letter_code
_entity_poly.pdbx_strand_id
1 'polypeptide(L)'
;MFNFFKKTKKEPQNLKQVVEYLNALEKEFGELSQELKNLKAEANFAVQKVGIVRFNPFSEVGSDQSFSVALLDKNDNGVVITSLYTREGNRVYAKPIKSGASEYLLSKEEKTAIEKAKLNTRALAKGEDEQSSLTNGK
;
A
#
# COMPACT_ATOMS: atom_id res chain seq x y z
N MET A 1 -0.89 -1.39 -25.73
CA MET A 1 -0.22 -1.44 -24.49
C MET A 1 0.96 -2.36 -24.50
N PHE A 2 1.11 -3.47 -23.90
CA PHE A 2 2.32 -4.32 -24.01
C PHE A 2 2.20 -5.36 -25.12
N ASN A 3 2.42 -4.97 -26.37
CA ASN A 3 2.47 -5.90 -27.49
C ASN A 3 3.90 -6.41 -27.80
N PHE A 4 4.80 -6.38 -26.81
CA PHE A 4 6.18 -6.80 -26.96
C PHE A 4 6.32 -8.26 -27.38
N PHE A 5 5.46 -9.14 -26.86
CA PHE A 5 5.57 -10.57 -27.05
C PHE A 5 4.96 -11.11 -28.33
N LYS A 6 4.28 -10.27 -29.13
CA LYS A 6 3.66 -10.70 -30.39
C LYS A 6 4.48 -10.42 -31.65
N LYS A 7 5.53 -9.61 -31.57
CA LYS A 7 6.43 -9.38 -32.69
C LYS A 7 7.53 -10.42 -32.73
N THR A 8 7.23 -11.47 -33.47
CA THR A 8 8.17 -12.36 -34.18
C THR A 8 9.44 -12.73 -33.39
N LYS A 9 9.43 -13.93 -32.84
CA LYS A 9 10.62 -14.73 -32.51
C LYS A 9 11.42 -15.10 -33.77
N LYS A 10 11.86 -14.13 -34.56
CA LYS A 10 12.90 -14.37 -35.56
C LYS A 10 14.22 -14.26 -34.81
N GLU A 11 14.89 -15.38 -34.66
CA GLU A 11 16.28 -15.40 -34.18
C GLU A 11 17.16 -14.57 -35.12
N PRO A 12 18.01 -13.68 -34.59
CA PRO A 12 18.91 -12.89 -35.40
C PRO A 12 19.93 -13.81 -36.11
N GLN A 13 20.08 -13.68 -37.42
CA GLN A 13 20.90 -14.56 -38.23
C GLN A 13 22.31 -14.00 -38.49
N ASN A 14 22.59 -12.73 -38.16
CA ASN A 14 23.89 -12.11 -38.33
C ASN A 14 24.18 -11.06 -37.26
N LEU A 15 25.43 -10.63 -37.18
CA LEU A 15 25.88 -9.69 -36.14
C LEU A 15 25.15 -8.34 -36.23
N LYS A 16 24.83 -7.84 -37.40
CA LYS A 16 24.08 -6.60 -37.57
C LYS A 16 22.67 -6.70 -36.97
N GLN A 17 22.00 -7.81 -37.24
CA GLN A 17 20.67 -8.07 -36.67
C GLN A 17 20.72 -8.27 -35.14
N VAL A 18 21.78 -8.85 -34.60
CA VAL A 18 22.01 -8.97 -33.15
C VAL A 18 22.16 -7.60 -32.52
N VAL A 19 22.95 -6.71 -33.12
CA VAL A 19 23.13 -5.34 -32.64
C VAL A 19 21.83 -4.54 -32.69
N GLU A 20 21.07 -4.63 -33.76
CA GLU A 20 19.75 -3.99 -33.86
C GLU A 20 18.78 -4.52 -32.85
N TYR A 21 18.78 -5.82 -32.57
CA TYR A 21 17.96 -6.45 -31.55
C TYR A 21 18.35 -5.97 -30.14
N LEU A 22 19.66 -5.91 -29.83
CA LEU A 22 20.15 -5.39 -28.57
C LEU A 22 19.80 -3.92 -28.33
N ASN A 23 19.92 -3.08 -29.37
CA ASN A 23 19.53 -1.68 -29.27
C ASN A 23 18.03 -1.51 -29.03
N ALA A 24 17.20 -2.32 -29.69
CA ALA A 24 15.76 -2.33 -29.46
C ALA A 24 15.42 -2.78 -28.03
N LEU A 25 16.09 -3.82 -27.53
CA LEU A 25 15.95 -4.32 -26.16
C LEU A 25 16.37 -3.28 -25.12
N GLU A 26 17.49 -2.59 -25.35
CA GLU A 26 17.97 -1.53 -24.45
C GLU A 26 16.97 -0.37 -24.38
N LYS A 27 16.39 0.02 -25.52
CA LYS A 27 15.35 1.04 -25.56
C LYS A 27 14.11 0.62 -24.80
N GLU A 28 13.61 -0.59 -25.03
CA GLU A 28 12.45 -1.15 -24.32
C GLU A 28 12.71 -1.27 -22.81
N PHE A 29 13.92 -1.67 -22.43
CA PHE A 29 14.33 -1.73 -21.03
C PHE A 29 14.34 -0.35 -20.38
N GLY A 30 14.82 0.68 -21.06
CA GLY A 30 14.81 2.06 -20.61
C GLY A 30 13.39 2.60 -20.40
N GLU A 31 12.49 2.33 -21.36
CA GLU A 31 11.07 2.71 -21.27
C GLU A 31 10.38 2.00 -20.08
N LEU A 32 10.60 0.70 -19.94
CA LEU A 32 10.05 -0.10 -18.84
C LEU A 32 10.57 0.36 -17.48
N SER A 33 11.85 0.67 -17.38
CA SER A 33 12.47 1.21 -16.15
C SER A 33 11.86 2.55 -15.74
N GLN A 34 11.59 3.42 -16.72
CA GLN A 34 10.95 4.71 -16.47
C GLN A 34 9.49 4.54 -16.04
N GLU A 35 8.76 3.64 -16.70
CA GLU A 35 7.38 3.34 -16.33
C GLU A 35 7.28 2.76 -14.91
N LEU A 36 8.20 1.86 -14.54
CA LEU A 36 8.29 1.34 -13.18
C LEU A 36 8.57 2.43 -12.15
N LYS A 37 9.47 3.36 -12.46
CA LYS A 37 9.73 4.53 -11.61
C LYS A 37 8.48 5.38 -11.39
N ASN A 38 7.75 5.67 -12.46
CA ASN A 38 6.51 6.44 -12.39
C ASN A 38 5.46 5.72 -11.57
N LEU A 39 5.27 4.42 -11.81
CA LEU A 39 4.32 3.60 -11.06
C LEU A 39 4.67 3.55 -9.56
N LYS A 40 5.93 3.40 -9.21
CA LYS A 40 6.38 3.44 -7.81
C LYS A 40 6.11 4.79 -7.15
N ALA A 41 6.31 5.89 -7.88
CA ALA A 41 6.03 7.23 -7.38
C ALA A 41 4.53 7.43 -7.12
N GLU A 42 3.68 7.01 -8.05
CA GLU A 42 2.21 7.07 -7.90
C GLU A 42 1.72 6.17 -6.76
N ALA A 43 2.27 4.97 -6.64
CA ALA A 43 1.92 4.03 -5.58
C ALA A 43 2.18 4.57 -4.18
N ASN A 44 3.10 5.52 -4.00
CA ASN A 44 3.36 6.14 -2.70
C ASN A 44 2.17 6.91 -2.13
N PHE A 45 1.28 7.39 -3.01
CA PHE A 45 0.08 8.13 -2.64
C PHE A 45 -1.17 7.25 -2.55
N ALA A 46 -1.08 5.99 -2.94
CA ALA A 46 -2.17 5.04 -2.76
C ALA A 46 -2.32 4.62 -1.30
N VAL A 47 -3.54 4.31 -0.88
CA VAL A 47 -3.78 3.74 0.45
C VAL A 47 -3.13 2.35 0.50
N GLN A 48 -2.17 2.18 1.40
CA GLN A 48 -1.39 0.94 1.56
C GLN A 48 -1.46 0.38 2.97
N LYS A 49 -1.81 1.21 3.94
CA LYS A 49 -1.80 0.87 5.35
C LYS A 49 -3.21 0.96 5.90
N VAL A 50 -3.68 -0.13 6.46
CA VAL A 50 -5.02 -0.21 7.05
C VAL A 50 -4.91 -0.74 8.47
N GLY A 51 -5.48 -0.02 9.41
CA GLY A 51 -5.59 -0.45 10.81
C GLY A 51 -7.02 -0.26 11.30
N ILE A 52 -7.55 -1.24 12.00
CA ILE A 52 -8.90 -1.19 12.55
C ILE A 52 -8.91 -1.57 14.04
N VAL A 53 -9.70 -0.86 14.79
CA VAL A 53 -9.99 -1.12 16.20
C VAL A 53 -11.49 -1.14 16.38
N ARG A 54 -12.03 -2.22 16.89
CA ARG A 54 -13.41 -2.30 17.36
C ARG A 54 -13.46 -2.12 18.88
N PHE A 55 -14.44 -1.43 19.38
CA PHE A 55 -14.54 -1.12 20.80
C PHE A 55 -15.98 -0.85 21.25
N ASN A 56 -16.17 -0.89 22.55
CA ASN A 56 -17.43 -0.52 23.19
C ASN A 56 -17.16 0.65 24.16
N PRO A 57 -17.52 1.89 23.80
CA PRO A 57 -17.17 3.07 24.59
C PRO A 57 -17.93 3.16 25.93
N PHE A 58 -19.04 2.44 26.05
CA PHE A 58 -19.94 2.57 27.20
C PHE A 58 -19.98 1.33 28.10
N SER A 59 -19.18 0.31 27.85
CA SER A 59 -19.13 -0.96 28.62
C SER A 59 -20.50 -1.61 28.86
N GLU A 60 -21.47 -1.31 28.02
CA GLU A 60 -22.81 -1.90 28.09
C GLU A 60 -22.85 -3.32 27.53
N VAL A 61 -23.84 -4.10 27.94
CA VAL A 61 -24.06 -5.44 27.41
C VAL A 61 -24.36 -5.36 25.92
N GLY A 62 -23.47 -5.88 25.09
CA GLY A 62 -23.54 -5.85 23.63
C GLY A 62 -22.19 -6.05 22.99
N SER A 63 -22.17 -6.34 21.70
CA SER A 63 -20.95 -6.48 20.94
C SER A 63 -20.27 -5.12 20.69
N ASP A 64 -18.95 -5.13 20.47
CA ASP A 64 -18.16 -3.98 20.07
C ASP A 64 -18.60 -3.48 18.68
N GLN A 65 -19.56 -2.60 18.64
CA GLN A 65 -20.13 -2.08 17.38
C GLN A 65 -19.48 -0.77 16.94
N SER A 66 -18.85 -0.06 17.87
CA SER A 66 -18.04 1.11 17.54
C SER A 66 -16.70 0.69 16.95
N PHE A 67 -16.16 1.48 16.05
CA PHE A 67 -14.85 1.22 15.46
C PHE A 67 -14.12 2.49 15.06
N SER A 68 -12.81 2.38 14.99
CA SER A 68 -11.93 3.36 14.33
C SER A 68 -11.13 2.64 13.25
N VAL A 69 -11.08 3.20 12.06
CA VAL A 69 -10.27 2.69 10.94
C VAL A 69 -9.34 3.79 10.44
N ALA A 70 -8.07 3.46 10.31
CA ALA A 70 -7.06 4.31 9.70
C ALA A 70 -6.71 3.79 8.32
N LEU A 71 -6.73 4.66 7.33
CA LEU A 71 -6.38 4.42 5.93
C LEU A 71 -5.27 5.40 5.56
N LEU A 72 -4.05 4.88 5.39
CA LEU A 72 -2.86 5.70 5.19
C LEU A 72 -2.09 5.27 3.94
N ASP A 73 -1.44 6.23 3.30
CA ASP A 73 -0.48 6.01 2.24
C ASP A 73 0.90 5.60 2.80
N LYS A 74 1.88 5.45 1.92
CA LYS A 74 3.26 5.13 2.31
C LYS A 74 3.87 6.14 3.27
N ASN A 75 3.49 7.41 3.16
CA ASN A 75 4.03 8.53 3.94
C ASN A 75 3.24 8.82 5.23
N ASP A 76 2.34 7.91 5.61
CA ASP A 76 1.43 8.07 6.75
C ASP A 76 0.46 9.26 6.61
N ASN A 77 0.11 9.61 5.37
CA ASN A 77 -0.96 10.56 5.07
C ASN A 77 -2.25 9.81 4.74
N GLY A 78 -3.37 10.36 5.16
CA GLY A 78 -4.67 9.76 4.88
C GLY A 78 -5.76 10.23 5.83
N VAL A 79 -6.53 9.30 6.33
CA VAL A 79 -7.70 9.60 7.16
C VAL A 79 -7.89 8.54 8.23
N VAL A 80 -8.34 8.96 9.41
CA VAL A 80 -8.93 8.08 10.40
C VAL A 80 -10.42 8.36 10.49
N ILE A 81 -11.22 7.31 10.43
CA ILE A 81 -12.68 7.37 10.48
C ILE A 81 -13.12 6.61 11.73
N THR A 82 -13.95 7.24 12.54
CA THR A 82 -14.51 6.63 13.76
C THR A 82 -16.03 6.65 13.68
N SER A 83 -16.61 5.50 13.89
CA SER A 83 -18.05 5.32 14.06
C SER A 83 -18.35 4.97 15.53
N LEU A 84 -19.14 5.82 16.17
CA LEU A 84 -19.62 5.58 17.52
C LEU A 84 -21.06 5.10 17.48
N TYR A 85 -21.28 3.89 17.95
CA TYR A 85 -22.61 3.33 18.10
C TYR A 85 -23.15 3.63 19.53
N THR A 86 -24.29 4.30 19.59
CA THR A 86 -24.96 4.63 20.85
C THR A 86 -26.44 4.23 20.77
N ARG A 87 -27.13 4.20 21.90
CA ARG A 87 -28.57 3.95 21.95
C ARG A 87 -29.38 4.98 21.14
N GLU A 88 -28.86 6.18 21.01
CA GLU A 88 -29.51 7.30 20.31
C GLU A 88 -29.22 7.32 18.81
N GLY A 89 -28.34 6.45 18.32
CA GLY A 89 -27.92 6.35 16.92
C GLY A 89 -26.41 6.30 16.73
N ASN A 90 -26.00 6.33 15.47
CA ASN A 90 -24.59 6.30 15.09
C ASN A 90 -24.08 7.70 14.80
N ARG A 91 -22.86 7.99 15.25
CA ARG A 91 -22.12 9.19 14.88
C ARG A 91 -20.83 8.80 14.19
N VAL A 92 -20.54 9.39 13.06
CA VAL A 92 -19.33 9.14 12.28
C VAL A 92 -18.51 10.42 12.20
N TYR A 93 -17.22 10.28 12.47
CA TYR A 93 -16.22 11.35 12.40
C TYR A 93 -15.09 10.92 11.48
N ALA A 94 -14.59 11.86 10.69
CA ALA A 94 -13.39 11.65 9.89
C ALA A 94 -12.38 12.75 10.21
N LYS A 95 -11.13 12.36 10.48
CA LYS A 95 -10.04 13.30 10.78
C LYS A 95 -8.89 13.08 9.80
N PRO A 96 -8.40 14.11 9.13
CA PRO A 96 -7.25 14.01 8.25
C PRO A 96 -5.98 13.68 9.05
N ILE A 97 -5.15 12.83 8.47
CA ILE A 97 -3.84 12.45 9.01
C ILE A 97 -2.77 12.93 8.04
N LYS A 98 -1.78 13.60 8.56
CA LYS A 98 -0.61 14.09 7.83
C LYS A 98 0.66 13.67 8.57
N SER A 99 1.52 12.90 7.90
CA SER A 99 2.75 12.36 8.49
C SER A 99 2.50 11.63 9.83
N GLY A 100 1.40 10.89 9.92
CA GLY A 100 1.03 10.13 11.10
C GLY A 100 0.40 10.93 12.25
N ALA A 101 0.16 12.22 12.07
CA ALA A 101 -0.43 13.12 13.06
C ALA A 101 -1.70 13.80 12.53
N SER A 102 -2.49 14.38 13.40
CA SER A 102 -3.66 15.17 13.05
C SER A 102 -3.67 16.51 13.78
N GLU A 103 -4.19 17.54 13.13
CA GLU A 103 -4.47 18.83 13.77
C GLU A 103 -5.65 18.73 14.77
N TYR A 104 -6.49 17.71 14.59
CA TYR A 104 -7.59 17.42 15.50
C TYR A 104 -7.14 16.51 16.63
N LEU A 105 -7.74 16.66 17.80
CA LEU A 105 -7.47 15.78 18.91
C LEU A 105 -7.91 14.35 18.59
N LEU A 106 -6.96 13.41 18.64
CA LEU A 106 -7.21 12.00 18.39
C LEU A 106 -7.59 11.27 19.67
N SER A 107 -8.62 10.42 19.61
CA SER A 107 -8.97 9.50 20.70
C SER A 107 -7.90 8.40 20.83
N LYS A 108 -8.00 7.63 21.93
CA LYS A 108 -7.13 6.46 22.16
C LYS A 108 -7.29 5.41 21.07
N GLU A 109 -8.52 5.15 20.65
CA GLU A 109 -8.87 4.18 19.63
C GLU A 109 -8.37 4.61 18.25
N GLU A 110 -8.48 5.89 17.94
CA GLU A 110 -7.95 6.47 16.69
C GLU A 110 -6.42 6.35 16.62
N LYS A 111 -5.73 6.66 17.70
CA LYS A 111 -4.27 6.47 17.78
C LYS A 111 -3.89 5.00 17.62
N THR A 112 -4.61 4.10 18.26
CA THR A 112 -4.38 2.65 18.14
C THR A 112 -4.63 2.16 16.72
N ALA A 113 -5.65 2.65 16.03
CA ALA A 113 -5.90 2.31 14.63
C ALA A 113 -4.76 2.77 13.71
N ILE A 114 -4.25 3.98 13.91
CA ILE A 114 -3.10 4.52 13.16
C ILE A 114 -1.84 3.66 13.42
N GLU A 115 -1.55 3.31 14.66
CA GLU A 115 -0.40 2.45 15.00
C GLU A 115 -0.53 1.04 14.39
N LYS A 116 -1.72 0.44 14.42
CA LYS A 116 -1.98 -0.84 13.74
C LYS A 116 -1.76 -0.75 12.23
N ALA A 117 -2.19 0.33 11.59
CA ALA A 117 -1.95 0.56 10.17
C ALA A 117 -0.45 0.57 9.84
N LYS A 118 0.34 1.27 10.65
CA LYS A 118 1.81 1.32 10.49
C LYS A 118 2.49 -0.03 10.72
N LEU A 119 2.04 -0.80 11.71
CA LEU A 119 2.60 -2.11 12.03
C LEU A 119 2.30 -3.17 10.98
N ASN A 120 1.10 -3.20 10.43
CA ASN A 120 0.70 -4.16 9.40
C ASN A 120 1.58 -4.08 8.16
N THR A 121 1.98 -2.90 7.75
CA THR A 121 2.89 -2.71 6.61
C THR A 121 4.29 -3.24 6.90
N ARG A 122 4.79 -3.09 8.12
CA ARG A 122 6.10 -3.62 8.52
C ARG A 122 6.13 -5.15 8.57
N ALA A 123 5.03 -5.78 8.97
CA ALA A 123 4.91 -7.23 9.00
C ALA A 123 4.93 -7.83 7.58
N LEU A 124 4.26 -7.19 6.62
CA LEU A 124 4.28 -7.60 5.22
C LEU A 124 5.68 -7.46 4.60
N ALA A 125 6.37 -6.34 4.84
CA ALA A 125 7.72 -6.12 4.35
C ALA A 125 8.74 -7.14 4.89
N LYS A 126 8.62 -7.54 6.16
CA LYS A 126 9.50 -8.56 6.76
C LYS A 126 9.24 -9.97 6.22
N GLY A 127 8.00 -10.30 5.87
CA GLY A 127 7.66 -11.59 5.27
C GLY A 127 8.25 -11.79 3.88
N GLU A 128 8.44 -10.74 3.11
CA GLU A 128 9.08 -10.78 1.80
C GLU A 128 10.61 -11.00 1.91
N ASP A 129 11.25 -10.41 2.91
CA ASP A 129 12.69 -10.59 3.16
C ASP A 129 13.04 -12.01 3.63
N GLU A 130 12.18 -12.66 4.42
CA GLU A 130 12.38 -14.05 4.84
C GLU A 130 12.17 -15.05 3.70
N GLN A 131 11.25 -14.82 2.79
CA GLN A 131 11.05 -15.69 1.62
C GLN A 131 12.18 -15.57 0.59
N SER A 132 12.78 -14.41 0.43
CA SER A 132 13.90 -14.21 -0.49
C SER A 132 15.19 -14.89 0.00
N SER A 133 15.36 -15.08 1.29
CA SER A 133 16.54 -15.76 1.86
C SER A 133 16.49 -17.29 1.74
N LEU A 134 15.29 -17.86 1.59
CA LEU A 134 15.10 -19.32 1.46
C LEU A 134 15.28 -19.83 0.03
N THR A 135 15.23 -18.97 -0.99
CA THR A 135 15.38 -19.36 -2.40
C THR A 135 16.83 -19.31 -2.91
N ASN A 136 17.74 -18.68 -2.17
CA ASN A 136 19.16 -18.58 -2.55
C ASN A 136 20.07 -19.62 -1.88
N GLY A 137 19.52 -20.65 -1.30
CA GLY A 137 20.24 -21.70 -0.57
C GLY A 137 20.24 -23.08 -1.25
N LYS A 138 20.42 -23.11 -2.59
CA LYS A 138 20.78 -24.36 -3.30
C LYS A 138 21.75 -24.12 -4.41
#